data_1a6d0d64e850423097625d0aa5b5e404
#
_entry.id   1a6d0d64e850423097625d0aa5b5e404
#
_cell.length_a   1.000
_cell.length_b   1.000
_cell.length_c   1.000
_cell.angle_alpha   90.00
_cell.angle_beta   90.00
_cell.angle_gamma   90.00
#
_symmetry.space_group_name_H-M   'P 1'
#
loop_
_entity.id
_entity.type
_entity.pdbx_description
1 polymer ?
#
loop_
_entity_poly.entity_id
_entity_poly.type
_entity_poly.pdbx_seq_one_letter_code
_entity_poly.pdbx_strand_id
1 'polypeptide(L)'
;VNPFKKKIPRGIIYHRLGQSFRYFFISLFAPLEEPGVVADWEKTFAGHIGRRHAVAFPFARTAIHAALKSLELPAGTEVLMPPVTIKGILDAVVDLGLIPLYADSDPQTACFKLEGLKDRLSPKVKAAIVTPLFGLVPDLAALTSFLKERGIFVIEDFSQCLNGRLGDRKVGTFGDLSVYSSSSIKTLDTLGGGMALTDDEALAQTLRKAQAGLTAPSRKWLIQKAWTNLARNL
;
A
#
# COMPACT_ATOMS: atom_id res chain seq x y z
N VAL A 1 2.84 -28.36 -22.22
CA VAL A 1 3.57 -27.34 -21.44
C VAL A 1 4.95 -27.92 -21.19
N ASN A 2 6.02 -27.26 -21.66
CA ASN A 2 7.40 -27.71 -21.48
C ASN A 2 7.78 -27.68 -19.98
N PRO A 3 8.03 -28.83 -19.31
CA PRO A 3 8.32 -28.90 -17.89
C PRO A 3 9.65 -28.21 -17.51
N PHE A 4 10.52 -27.94 -18.49
CA PHE A 4 11.82 -27.30 -18.31
C PHE A 4 11.79 -25.78 -18.52
N LYS A 5 10.64 -25.18 -18.87
CA LYS A 5 10.52 -23.71 -18.88
C LYS A 5 10.65 -23.19 -17.46
N LYS A 6 11.77 -22.55 -17.17
CA LYS A 6 11.99 -21.81 -15.92
C LYS A 6 10.84 -20.82 -15.73
N LYS A 7 9.98 -21.03 -14.73
CA LYS A 7 8.89 -20.10 -14.43
C LYS A 7 9.51 -18.80 -13.92
N ILE A 8 9.14 -17.68 -14.51
CA ILE A 8 9.53 -16.36 -14.00
C ILE A 8 8.82 -16.20 -12.65
N PRO A 9 9.55 -16.00 -11.54
CA PRO A 9 8.92 -15.84 -10.25
C PRO A 9 8.17 -14.51 -10.20
N ARG A 10 7.03 -14.49 -9.54
CA ARG A 10 6.23 -13.26 -9.33
C ARG A 10 6.97 -12.18 -8.53
N GLY A 11 7.94 -12.57 -7.75
CA GLY A 11 8.77 -11.68 -6.94
C GLY A 11 9.95 -12.45 -6.35
N ILE A 12 10.96 -11.73 -5.96
CA ILE A 12 12.20 -12.26 -5.37
C ILE A 12 12.22 -11.88 -3.90
N ILE A 13 12.62 -12.81 -3.03
CA ILE A 13 12.90 -12.53 -1.63
C ILE A 13 14.33 -12.02 -1.53
N TYR A 14 14.50 -10.80 -1.01
CA TYR A 14 15.81 -10.14 -0.95
C TYR A 14 16.61 -10.46 0.32
N HIS A 15 16.01 -11.09 1.32
CA HIS A 15 16.79 -11.42 2.51
C HIS A 15 17.74 -12.58 2.27
N ARG A 16 18.88 -12.49 2.94
CA ARG A 16 19.84 -13.60 3.02
C ARG A 16 19.19 -14.77 3.78
N LEU A 17 19.58 -15.99 3.44
CA LEU A 17 19.08 -17.20 4.09
C LEU A 17 19.18 -17.12 5.63
N GLY A 18 20.30 -16.63 6.17
CA GLY A 18 20.46 -16.42 7.61
C GLY A 18 19.42 -15.48 8.24
N GLN A 19 18.95 -14.46 7.51
CA GLN A 19 17.86 -13.59 7.98
C GLN A 19 16.53 -14.34 8.02
N SER A 20 16.26 -15.20 7.02
CA SER A 20 15.04 -16.04 7.02
C SER A 20 15.02 -17.01 8.20
N PHE A 21 16.16 -17.63 8.54
CA PHE A 21 16.29 -18.42 9.76
C PHE A 21 16.05 -17.58 11.02
N ARG A 22 16.66 -16.41 11.11
CA ARG A 22 16.46 -15.50 12.24
C ARG A 22 15.00 -15.14 12.44
N TYR A 23 14.29 -14.79 11.36
CA TYR A 23 12.85 -14.48 11.41
C TYR A 23 12.03 -15.68 11.85
N PHE A 24 12.37 -16.88 11.40
CA PHE A 24 11.71 -18.09 11.86
C PHE A 24 11.89 -18.30 13.37
N PHE A 25 13.11 -18.21 13.89
CA PHE A 25 13.36 -18.32 15.34
C PHE A 25 12.68 -17.22 16.14
N ILE A 26 12.71 -15.97 15.68
CA ILE A 26 12.01 -14.86 16.32
C ILE A 26 10.51 -15.17 16.39
N SER A 27 9.90 -15.70 15.32
CA SER A 27 8.47 -16.03 15.31
C SER A 27 8.07 -17.12 16.31
N LEU A 28 9.02 -17.98 16.72
CA LEU A 28 8.80 -19.03 17.72
C LEU A 28 8.84 -18.47 19.17
N PHE A 29 9.76 -17.58 19.47
CA PHE A 29 10.14 -17.27 20.85
C PHE A 29 9.96 -15.80 21.25
N ALA A 30 10.03 -14.84 20.33
CA ALA A 30 9.92 -13.42 20.68
C ALA A 30 8.50 -13.07 21.20
N PRO A 31 8.39 -12.08 22.09
CA PRO A 31 7.09 -11.53 22.45
C PRO A 31 6.26 -11.13 21.21
N LEU A 32 4.95 -11.32 21.25
CA LEU A 32 4.06 -10.88 20.15
C LEU A 32 3.88 -9.37 20.17
N GLU A 33 3.96 -8.79 21.34
CA GLU A 33 3.85 -7.36 21.57
C GLU A 33 5.07 -6.90 22.33
N GLU A 34 5.74 -5.90 21.78
CA GLU A 34 6.86 -5.22 22.41
C GLU A 34 6.50 -3.73 22.45
N PRO A 35 6.34 -3.14 23.63
CA PRO A 35 5.95 -1.75 23.78
C PRO A 35 6.92 -0.81 23.04
N GLY A 36 6.37 0.14 22.27
CA GLY A 36 7.15 1.16 21.58
C GLY A 36 7.66 0.78 20.19
N VAL A 37 7.91 -0.50 19.90
CA VAL A 37 8.51 -0.93 18.61
C VAL A 37 7.68 -0.48 17.40
N VAL A 38 6.35 -0.61 17.47
CA VAL A 38 5.48 -0.17 16.36
C VAL A 38 5.52 1.35 16.23
N ALA A 39 5.48 2.09 17.34
CA ALA A 39 5.52 3.55 17.32
C ALA A 39 6.87 4.09 16.77
N ASP A 40 7.98 3.47 17.17
CA ASP A 40 9.31 3.80 16.64
C ASP A 40 9.43 3.50 15.15
N TRP A 41 8.86 2.38 14.71
CA TRP A 41 8.79 2.01 13.30
C TRP A 41 7.97 3.04 12.50
N GLU A 42 6.78 3.40 12.97
CA GLU A 42 5.91 4.40 12.36
C GLU A 42 6.62 5.75 12.24
N LYS A 43 7.23 6.24 13.33
CA LYS A 43 7.97 7.50 13.36
C LYS A 43 9.15 7.49 12.38
N THR A 44 9.94 6.41 12.40
CA THR A 44 11.10 6.26 11.53
C THR A 44 10.70 6.22 10.06
N PHE A 45 9.64 5.46 9.74
CA PHE A 45 9.17 5.33 8.37
C PHE A 45 8.51 6.61 7.86
N ALA A 46 7.72 7.31 8.69
CA ALA A 46 7.16 8.61 8.35
C ALA A 46 8.27 9.62 8.02
N GLY A 47 9.29 9.73 8.88
CA GLY A 47 10.44 10.60 8.62
C GLY A 47 11.24 10.21 7.39
N HIS A 48 11.41 8.89 7.13
CA HIS A 48 12.09 8.41 5.92
C HIS A 48 11.36 8.81 4.65
N ILE A 49 10.04 8.72 4.61
CA ILE A 49 9.23 9.13 3.45
C ILE A 49 9.15 10.65 3.34
N GLY A 50 9.07 11.37 4.45
CA GLY A 50 8.85 12.81 4.53
C GLY A 50 7.38 13.16 4.80
N ARG A 51 6.70 12.32 5.60
CA ARG A 51 5.34 12.55 6.10
C ARG A 51 5.37 12.83 7.61
N ARG A 52 4.35 13.53 8.13
CA ARG A 52 4.23 13.83 9.56
C ARG A 52 3.76 12.63 10.37
N HIS A 53 2.84 11.84 9.84
CA HIS A 53 2.18 10.74 10.55
C HIS A 53 2.26 9.45 9.76
N ALA A 54 2.44 8.34 10.48
CA ALA A 54 2.30 7.00 9.95
C ALA A 54 1.49 6.14 10.93
N VAL A 55 0.68 5.22 10.39
CA VAL A 55 -0.11 4.24 11.14
C VAL A 55 0.12 2.87 10.53
N ALA A 56 0.61 1.92 11.34
CA ALA A 56 0.87 0.57 10.91
C ALA A 56 -0.43 -0.25 10.83
N PHE A 57 -0.53 -1.10 9.82
CA PHE A 57 -1.66 -2.01 9.60
C PHE A 57 -1.13 -3.43 9.32
N PRO A 58 -1.95 -4.48 9.54
CA PRO A 58 -1.56 -5.85 9.21
C PRO A 58 -1.24 -6.05 7.72
N PHE A 59 -1.88 -5.27 6.84
CA PHE A 59 -1.67 -5.28 5.40
C PHE A 59 -1.98 -3.91 4.79
N ALA A 60 -1.32 -3.58 3.66
CA ALA A 60 -1.61 -2.36 2.90
C ALA A 60 -3.07 -2.26 2.43
N ARG A 61 -3.67 -3.38 1.99
CA ARG A 61 -5.10 -3.41 1.63
C ARG A 61 -6.03 -3.05 2.80
N THR A 62 -5.68 -3.42 4.03
CA THR A 62 -6.42 -3.03 5.24
C THR A 62 -6.28 -1.53 5.50
N ALA A 63 -5.09 -0.97 5.27
CA ALA A 63 -4.86 0.48 5.35
C ALA A 63 -5.69 1.24 4.30
N ILE A 64 -5.75 0.75 3.05
CA ILE A 64 -6.58 1.35 1.98
C ILE A 64 -8.07 1.26 2.34
N HIS A 65 -8.54 0.10 2.84
CA HIS A 65 -9.92 -0.05 3.28
C HIS A 65 -10.25 0.92 4.42
N ALA A 66 -9.38 1.04 5.44
CA ALA A 66 -9.58 1.98 6.55
C ALA A 66 -9.59 3.45 6.06
N ALA A 67 -8.71 3.80 5.12
CA ALA A 67 -8.67 5.12 4.51
C ALA A 67 -9.97 5.44 3.73
N LEU A 68 -10.43 4.53 2.88
CA LEU A 68 -11.69 4.73 2.14
C LEU A 68 -12.89 4.81 3.09
N LYS A 69 -12.93 3.96 4.12
CA LYS A 69 -13.98 3.98 5.15
C LYS A 69 -14.01 5.30 5.92
N SER A 70 -12.85 5.90 6.20
CA SER A 70 -12.76 7.19 6.92
C SER A 70 -13.31 8.38 6.13
N LEU A 71 -13.49 8.23 4.82
CA LEU A 71 -14.08 9.27 3.97
C LEU A 71 -15.63 9.29 4.05
N GLU A 72 -16.25 8.29 4.67
CA GLU A 72 -17.71 8.17 4.85
C GLU A 72 -18.51 8.38 3.55
N LEU A 73 -17.95 7.89 2.43
CA LEU A 73 -18.54 8.06 1.11
C LEU A 73 -19.86 7.26 0.99
N PRO A 74 -20.91 7.84 0.41
CA PRO A 74 -22.15 7.12 0.15
C PRO A 74 -21.94 5.91 -0.75
N ALA A 75 -22.71 4.84 -0.54
CA ALA A 75 -22.72 3.70 -1.45
C ALA A 75 -23.02 4.14 -2.88
N GLY A 76 -22.38 3.51 -3.86
CA GLY A 76 -22.47 3.92 -5.27
C GLY A 76 -21.55 5.06 -5.69
N THR A 77 -20.76 5.63 -4.75
CA THR A 77 -19.68 6.57 -5.07
C THR A 77 -18.58 5.87 -5.85
N GLU A 78 -18.04 6.52 -6.86
CA GLU A 78 -17.00 5.96 -7.72
C GLU A 78 -15.60 6.23 -7.15
N VAL A 79 -14.75 5.20 -7.22
CA VAL A 79 -13.32 5.26 -6.86
C VAL A 79 -12.50 4.97 -8.10
N LEU A 80 -11.75 5.96 -8.57
CA LEU A 80 -10.80 5.78 -9.67
C LEU A 80 -9.66 4.87 -9.23
N MET A 81 -9.38 3.82 -10.00
CA MET A 81 -8.30 2.88 -9.69
C MET A 81 -7.66 2.31 -10.96
N PRO A 82 -6.37 1.93 -10.91
CA PRO A 82 -5.70 1.36 -12.08
C PRO A 82 -6.30 -0.01 -12.42
N PRO A 83 -6.39 -0.38 -13.72
CA PRO A 83 -6.86 -1.70 -14.15
C PRO A 83 -5.88 -2.81 -13.74
N VAL A 84 -4.60 -2.47 -13.58
CA VAL A 84 -3.57 -3.38 -13.07
C VAL A 84 -3.48 -3.22 -11.57
N THR A 85 -4.22 -4.04 -10.83
CA THR A 85 -4.26 -4.03 -9.38
C THR A 85 -4.40 -5.46 -8.81
N ILE A 86 -4.23 -5.61 -7.50
CA ILE A 86 -4.48 -6.87 -6.82
C ILE A 86 -5.92 -6.96 -6.33
N LYS A 87 -6.48 -8.18 -6.32
CA LYS A 87 -7.86 -8.41 -5.87
C LYS A 87 -8.17 -7.75 -4.50
N GLY A 88 -7.24 -7.82 -3.54
CA GLY A 88 -7.49 -7.25 -2.21
C GLY A 88 -7.64 -5.72 -2.16
N ILE A 89 -7.18 -4.98 -3.18
CA ILE A 89 -7.45 -3.54 -3.30
C ILE A 89 -8.84 -3.32 -3.92
N LEU A 90 -9.20 -4.14 -4.92
CA LEU A 90 -10.55 -4.14 -5.47
C LEU A 90 -11.59 -4.47 -4.38
N ASP A 91 -11.34 -5.53 -3.59
CA ASP A 91 -12.22 -5.91 -2.48
C ASP A 91 -12.39 -4.75 -1.47
N ALA A 92 -11.31 -4.02 -1.15
CA ALA A 92 -11.37 -2.86 -0.24
C ALA A 92 -12.30 -1.74 -0.72
N VAL A 93 -12.50 -1.61 -2.02
CA VAL A 93 -13.46 -0.65 -2.62
C VAL A 93 -14.88 -1.23 -2.58
N VAL A 94 -15.06 -2.45 -3.06
CA VAL A 94 -16.37 -3.08 -3.23
C VAL A 94 -17.04 -3.41 -1.88
N ASP A 95 -16.28 -3.83 -0.88
CA ASP A 95 -16.77 -4.15 0.48
C ASP A 95 -17.42 -2.94 1.18
N LEU A 96 -17.07 -1.72 0.75
CA LEU A 96 -17.66 -0.47 1.22
C LEU A 96 -18.88 -0.01 0.39
N GLY A 97 -19.34 -0.82 -0.57
CA GLY A 97 -20.41 -0.45 -1.47
C GLY A 97 -20.03 0.61 -2.51
N LEU A 98 -18.71 0.87 -2.68
CA LEU A 98 -18.18 1.81 -3.66
C LEU A 98 -18.00 1.13 -5.01
N ILE A 99 -17.97 1.92 -6.08
CA ILE A 99 -17.89 1.43 -7.46
C ILE A 99 -16.48 1.69 -8.01
N PRO A 100 -15.72 0.65 -8.40
CA PRO A 100 -14.43 0.85 -9.04
C PRO A 100 -14.63 1.42 -10.46
N LEU A 101 -14.02 2.58 -10.71
CA LEU A 101 -13.91 3.19 -12.03
C LEU A 101 -12.50 2.96 -12.57
N TYR A 102 -12.37 2.33 -13.71
CA TYR A 102 -11.08 2.11 -14.36
C TYR A 102 -10.81 3.13 -15.44
N ALA A 103 -9.57 3.61 -15.50
CA ALA A 103 -9.08 4.44 -16.59
C ALA A 103 -7.89 3.78 -17.26
N ASP A 104 -7.65 4.16 -18.52
CA ASP A 104 -6.55 3.60 -19.29
C ASP A 104 -5.20 3.96 -18.69
N SER A 105 -4.28 3.00 -18.77
CA SER A 105 -2.91 3.18 -18.29
C SER A 105 -1.99 3.61 -19.41
N ASP A 106 -1.03 4.44 -19.07
CA ASP A 106 0.10 4.73 -19.91
C ASP A 106 0.99 3.48 -20.02
N PRO A 107 1.26 2.97 -21.23
CA PRO A 107 2.09 1.78 -21.40
C PRO A 107 3.54 1.96 -20.95
N GLN A 108 4.03 3.20 -20.81
CA GLN A 108 5.39 3.49 -20.35
C GLN A 108 5.51 3.47 -18.82
N THR A 109 4.47 3.92 -18.11
CA THR A 109 4.50 4.05 -16.66
C THR A 109 3.57 3.06 -15.95
N ALA A 110 2.67 2.40 -16.70
CA ALA A 110 1.58 1.57 -16.20
C ALA A 110 0.63 2.31 -15.22
N CYS A 111 0.73 3.62 -15.12
CA CYS A 111 -0.14 4.48 -14.32
C CYS A 111 -1.19 5.15 -15.23
N PHE A 112 -2.08 5.95 -14.66
CA PHE A 112 -3.10 6.65 -15.44
C PHE A 112 -2.50 7.61 -16.48
N LYS A 113 -3.12 7.67 -17.64
CA LYS A 113 -2.92 8.74 -18.60
C LYS A 113 -3.76 9.95 -18.20
N LEU A 114 -3.12 11.10 -17.97
CA LEU A 114 -3.82 12.32 -17.57
C LEU A 114 -4.84 12.79 -18.63
N GLU A 115 -4.48 12.70 -19.92
CA GLU A 115 -5.36 13.06 -21.03
C GLU A 115 -6.66 12.24 -21.02
N GLY A 116 -6.56 10.93 -20.79
CA GLY A 116 -7.72 10.03 -20.76
C GLY A 116 -8.62 10.20 -19.53
N LEU A 117 -8.13 10.82 -18.46
CA LEU A 117 -8.91 11.07 -17.26
C LEU A 117 -9.92 12.19 -17.43
N LYS A 118 -9.60 13.21 -18.23
CA LYS A 118 -10.45 14.41 -18.40
C LYS A 118 -11.87 14.07 -18.84
N ASP A 119 -12.00 13.08 -19.71
CA ASP A 119 -13.28 12.67 -20.32
C ASP A 119 -13.97 11.54 -19.54
N ARG A 120 -13.27 10.91 -18.59
CA ARG A 120 -13.77 9.75 -17.83
C ARG A 120 -14.29 10.08 -16.44
N LEU A 121 -13.86 11.21 -15.86
CA LEU A 121 -14.25 11.56 -14.49
C LEU A 121 -15.68 12.12 -14.45
N SER A 122 -16.58 11.38 -13.81
CA SER A 122 -17.93 11.84 -13.47
C SER A 122 -17.92 12.60 -12.14
N PRO A 123 -18.94 13.40 -11.83
CA PRO A 123 -19.09 14.04 -10.51
C PRO A 123 -19.21 13.04 -9.34
N LYS A 124 -19.47 11.77 -9.63
CA LYS A 124 -19.53 10.68 -8.64
C LYS A 124 -18.17 10.22 -8.16
N VAL A 125 -17.09 10.52 -8.86
CA VAL A 125 -15.74 10.16 -8.44
C VAL A 125 -15.33 11.03 -7.26
N LYS A 126 -15.07 10.43 -6.09
CA LYS A 126 -14.69 11.14 -4.87
C LYS A 126 -13.35 10.70 -4.31
N ALA A 127 -12.83 9.55 -4.75
CA ALA A 127 -11.52 9.07 -4.37
C ALA A 127 -10.79 8.47 -5.56
N ALA A 128 -9.46 8.45 -5.51
CA ALA A 128 -8.60 7.82 -6.49
C ALA A 128 -7.48 7.04 -5.79
N ILE A 129 -7.17 5.85 -6.30
CA ILE A 129 -6.01 5.06 -5.90
C ILE A 129 -4.99 5.16 -7.03
N VAL A 130 -3.90 5.90 -6.78
CA VAL A 130 -2.81 6.11 -7.73
C VAL A 130 -1.67 5.18 -7.36
N THR A 131 -1.27 4.30 -8.28
CA THR A 131 -0.28 3.27 -8.01
C THR A 131 0.90 3.35 -8.99
N PRO A 132 2.03 3.93 -8.60
CA PRO A 132 3.30 3.77 -9.32
C PRO A 132 3.73 2.31 -9.30
N LEU A 133 3.77 1.66 -10.46
CA LEU A 133 4.09 0.23 -10.59
C LEU A 133 5.54 0.02 -11.04
N PHE A 134 6.14 -1.10 -10.63
CA PHE A 134 7.44 -1.58 -11.11
C PHE A 134 8.62 -0.62 -10.90
N GLY A 135 8.51 0.33 -9.96
CA GLY A 135 9.51 1.37 -9.75
C GLY A 135 9.44 2.52 -10.76
N LEU A 136 8.46 2.52 -11.67
CA LEU A 136 8.24 3.59 -12.64
C LEU A 136 7.49 4.74 -11.97
N VAL A 137 8.02 5.95 -12.08
CA VAL A 137 7.42 7.15 -11.49
C VAL A 137 6.77 7.97 -12.60
N PRO A 138 5.42 8.01 -12.67
CA PRO A 138 4.71 8.90 -13.59
C PRO A 138 4.83 10.36 -13.11
N ASP A 139 4.28 11.29 -13.87
CA ASP A 139 4.12 12.66 -13.38
C ASP A 139 3.04 12.72 -12.28
N LEU A 140 3.45 12.30 -11.08
CA LEU A 140 2.57 12.30 -9.89
C LEU A 140 2.14 13.70 -9.51
N ALA A 141 2.95 14.73 -9.76
CA ALA A 141 2.62 16.10 -9.42
C ALA A 141 1.42 16.59 -10.25
N ALA A 142 1.50 16.47 -11.57
CA ALA A 142 0.40 16.85 -12.45
C ALA A 142 -0.86 16.01 -12.20
N LEU A 143 -0.70 14.69 -12.05
CA LEU A 143 -1.81 13.77 -11.83
C LEU A 143 -2.54 14.04 -10.51
N THR A 144 -1.82 14.18 -9.40
CA THR A 144 -2.46 14.40 -8.10
C THR A 144 -3.04 15.80 -7.98
N SER A 145 -2.40 16.84 -8.55
CA SER A 145 -2.98 18.19 -8.61
C SER A 145 -4.30 18.20 -9.38
N PHE A 146 -4.32 17.58 -10.57
CA PHE A 146 -5.51 17.47 -11.39
C PHE A 146 -6.71 16.81 -10.66
N LEU A 147 -6.45 15.76 -9.87
CA LEU A 147 -7.48 15.07 -9.10
C LEU A 147 -7.95 15.91 -7.90
N LYS A 148 -7.01 16.50 -7.16
CA LYS A 148 -7.30 17.33 -5.97
C LYS A 148 -8.07 18.59 -6.31
N GLU A 149 -7.76 19.27 -7.41
CA GLU A 149 -8.51 20.44 -7.91
C GLU A 149 -9.99 20.11 -8.19
N ARG A 150 -10.33 18.84 -8.35
CA ARG A 150 -11.69 18.35 -8.53
C ARG A 150 -12.34 17.81 -7.26
N GLY A 151 -11.69 18.00 -6.12
CA GLY A 151 -12.16 17.50 -4.83
C GLY A 151 -12.11 15.99 -4.71
N ILE A 152 -11.24 15.32 -5.50
CA ILE A 152 -11.04 13.87 -5.45
C ILE A 152 -9.91 13.57 -4.46
N PHE A 153 -10.22 12.80 -3.42
CA PHE A 153 -9.23 12.37 -2.42
C PHE A 153 -8.25 11.36 -3.03
N VAL A 154 -6.95 11.60 -2.89
CA VAL A 154 -5.93 10.78 -3.54
C VAL A 154 -5.22 9.89 -2.53
N ILE A 155 -5.36 8.56 -2.72
CA ILE A 155 -4.58 7.52 -2.03
C ILE A 155 -3.44 7.12 -2.97
N GLU A 156 -2.19 7.37 -2.57
CA GLU A 156 -0.99 7.01 -3.31
C GLU A 156 -0.46 5.65 -2.81
N ASP A 157 -0.69 4.57 -3.55
CA ASP A 157 -0.13 3.25 -3.22
C ASP A 157 1.26 3.08 -3.83
N PHE A 158 2.29 3.37 -3.04
CA PHE A 158 3.68 3.27 -3.47
C PHE A 158 4.37 1.95 -3.09
N SER A 159 3.59 0.89 -2.88
CA SER A 159 4.07 -0.44 -2.49
C SER A 159 5.07 -1.08 -3.45
N GLN A 160 5.21 -0.58 -4.66
CA GLN A 160 6.18 -1.04 -5.66
C GLN A 160 7.19 0.04 -6.08
N CYS A 161 7.20 1.18 -5.39
CA CYS A 161 8.02 2.33 -5.75
C CYS A 161 8.66 3.01 -4.54
N LEU A 162 9.15 2.21 -3.56
CA LEU A 162 9.86 2.73 -2.39
C LEU A 162 11.12 3.48 -2.84
N ASN A 163 11.33 4.66 -2.29
CA ASN A 163 12.41 5.59 -2.63
C ASN A 163 12.37 6.16 -4.06
N GLY A 164 11.30 5.92 -4.83
CA GLY A 164 11.06 6.62 -6.09
C GLY A 164 11.00 8.14 -5.86
N ARG A 165 11.38 8.91 -6.87
CA ARG A 165 11.38 10.39 -6.81
C ARG A 165 10.87 10.97 -8.12
N LEU A 166 10.18 12.11 -8.00
CA LEU A 166 9.91 13.02 -9.09
C LEU A 166 10.60 14.35 -8.73
N GLY A 167 11.71 14.67 -9.38
CA GLY A 167 12.63 15.71 -8.92
C GLY A 167 13.13 15.40 -7.51
N ASP A 168 13.08 16.38 -6.63
CA ASP A 168 13.51 16.24 -5.23
C ASP A 168 12.45 15.64 -4.32
N ARG A 169 11.22 15.46 -4.82
CA ARG A 169 10.09 14.99 -4.01
C ARG A 169 9.96 13.47 -4.07
N LYS A 170 9.85 12.83 -2.91
CA LYS A 170 9.70 11.37 -2.82
C LYS A 170 8.29 10.91 -3.20
N VAL A 171 8.21 9.78 -3.88
CA VAL A 171 6.98 9.00 -4.02
C VAL A 171 6.50 8.60 -2.63
N GLY A 172 5.19 8.64 -2.42
CA GLY A 172 4.57 8.52 -1.09
C GLY A 172 4.24 9.86 -0.44
N THR A 173 4.53 11.00 -1.12
CA THR A 173 4.21 12.34 -0.58
C THR A 173 3.24 13.15 -1.45
N PHE A 174 2.77 12.62 -2.56
CA PHE A 174 1.92 13.34 -3.52
C PHE A 174 0.42 13.24 -3.20
N GLY A 175 -0.05 12.08 -2.72
CA GLY A 175 -1.45 11.88 -2.31
C GLY A 175 -1.84 12.65 -1.04
N ASP A 176 -3.12 12.67 -0.69
CA ASP A 176 -3.62 13.12 0.61
C ASP A 176 -3.26 12.11 1.70
N LEU A 177 -3.28 10.85 1.31
CA LEU A 177 -2.78 9.71 2.06
C LEU A 177 -1.89 8.87 1.16
N SER A 178 -0.88 8.24 1.72
CA SER A 178 -0.10 7.24 1.01
C SER A 178 -0.05 5.91 1.75
N VAL A 179 0.10 4.82 1.00
CA VAL A 179 0.12 3.46 1.54
C VAL A 179 1.33 2.71 1.03
N TYR A 180 2.03 2.02 1.93
CA TYR A 180 3.11 1.11 1.61
C TYR A 180 2.82 -0.30 2.12
N SER A 181 3.17 -1.30 1.33
CA SER A 181 3.13 -2.71 1.74
C SER A 181 4.53 -3.22 2.08
N SER A 182 4.70 -3.76 3.27
CA SER A 182 5.93 -4.43 3.70
C SER A 182 5.80 -5.97 3.66
N SER A 183 5.06 -6.51 2.69
CA SER A 183 4.92 -7.96 2.53
C SER A 183 6.17 -8.60 1.90
N SER A 184 6.25 -9.93 1.97
CA SER A 184 7.43 -10.77 1.71
C SER A 184 8.13 -10.63 0.34
N ILE A 185 7.61 -9.87 -0.59
CA ILE A 185 8.23 -9.65 -1.91
C ILE A 185 8.45 -8.15 -2.19
N LYS A 186 8.39 -7.35 -1.15
CA LYS A 186 8.59 -5.90 -1.27
C LYS A 186 10.02 -5.52 -0.93
N THR A 187 10.45 -4.36 -1.39
CA THR A 187 11.79 -3.83 -1.15
C THR A 187 12.14 -3.79 0.34
N LEU A 188 11.18 -3.39 1.17
CA LEU A 188 11.26 -3.47 2.61
C LEU A 188 10.24 -4.51 3.07
N ASP A 189 10.71 -5.62 3.61
CA ASP A 189 9.91 -6.78 4.00
C ASP A 189 9.96 -6.98 5.52
N THR A 190 8.78 -6.99 6.12
CA THR A 190 8.56 -7.30 7.55
C THR A 190 7.72 -8.56 7.74
N LEU A 191 7.76 -9.51 6.78
CA LEU A 191 6.96 -10.73 6.67
C LEU A 191 5.45 -10.49 6.43
N GLY A 192 5.02 -9.30 6.51
CA GLY A 192 3.66 -8.80 6.35
C GLY A 192 3.63 -7.34 6.76
N GLY A 193 2.46 -6.74 6.75
CA GLY A 193 2.32 -5.36 7.18
C GLY A 193 1.96 -4.39 6.06
N GLY A 194 1.47 -3.27 6.48
CA GLY A 194 1.20 -2.09 5.67
C GLY A 194 1.39 -0.85 6.51
N MET A 195 1.61 0.27 5.86
CA MET A 195 1.75 1.57 6.50
C MET A 195 0.86 2.57 5.75
N ALA A 196 0.00 3.27 6.47
CA ALA A 196 -0.70 4.45 5.98
C ALA A 196 0.05 5.70 6.47
N LEU A 197 0.28 6.67 5.58
CA LEU A 197 1.00 7.89 5.91
C LEU A 197 0.22 9.12 5.43
N THR A 198 0.16 10.15 6.26
CA THR A 198 -0.52 11.40 5.94
C THR A 198 0.12 12.57 6.69
N ASP A 199 -0.15 13.79 6.23
CA ASP A 199 0.19 15.01 6.95
C ASP A 199 -1.00 15.59 7.72
N ASP A 200 -2.18 14.99 7.57
CA ASP A 200 -3.40 15.36 8.28
C ASP A 200 -3.51 14.60 9.62
N GLU A 201 -3.45 15.35 10.72
CA GLU A 201 -3.54 14.82 12.08
C GLU A 201 -4.91 14.16 12.36
N ALA A 202 -6.01 14.75 11.89
CA ALA A 202 -7.36 14.23 12.14
C ALA A 202 -7.55 12.89 11.42
N LEU A 203 -7.05 12.78 10.17
CA LEU A 203 -7.05 11.53 9.41
C LEU A 203 -6.16 10.48 10.10
N ALA A 204 -4.97 10.85 10.56
CA ALA A 204 -4.07 9.94 11.27
C ALA A 204 -4.73 9.37 12.53
N GLN A 205 -5.42 10.20 13.32
CA GLN A 205 -6.16 9.76 14.51
C GLN A 205 -7.33 8.82 14.17
N THR A 206 -8.05 9.10 13.08
CA THR A 206 -9.13 8.22 12.60
C THR A 206 -8.59 6.86 12.17
N LEU A 207 -7.46 6.84 11.46
CA LEU A 207 -6.78 5.61 11.08
C LEU A 207 -6.25 4.83 12.29
N ARG A 208 -5.76 5.54 13.33
CA ARG A 208 -5.32 4.93 14.58
C ARG A 208 -6.47 4.24 15.32
N LYS A 209 -7.65 4.86 15.37
CA LYS A 209 -8.86 4.25 15.93
C LYS A 209 -9.27 2.99 15.14
N ALA A 210 -9.22 3.06 13.82
CA ALA A 210 -9.50 1.91 12.96
C ALA A 210 -8.49 0.76 13.19
N GLN A 211 -7.20 1.07 13.32
CA GLN A 211 -6.13 0.11 13.62
C GLN A 211 -6.36 -0.58 14.96
N ALA A 212 -6.70 0.17 16.00
CA ALA A 212 -6.92 -0.37 17.36
C ALA A 212 -8.06 -1.40 17.44
N GLY A 213 -9.03 -1.32 16.50
CA GLY A 213 -10.12 -2.30 16.39
C GLY A 213 -9.74 -3.59 15.66
N LEU A 214 -8.51 -3.72 15.14
CA LEU A 214 -8.09 -4.91 14.40
C LEU A 214 -7.51 -5.98 15.34
N THR A 215 -7.77 -7.23 14.99
CA THR A 215 -7.18 -8.37 15.71
C THR A 215 -5.70 -8.52 15.35
N ALA A 216 -4.84 -8.63 16.34
CA ALA A 216 -3.42 -8.92 16.16
C ALA A 216 -3.22 -10.32 15.54
N PRO A 217 -2.20 -10.54 14.71
CA PRO A 217 -1.92 -11.85 14.14
C PRO A 217 -1.49 -12.84 15.22
N SER A 218 -2.00 -14.07 15.13
CA SER A 218 -1.62 -15.13 16.07
C SER A 218 -0.18 -15.59 15.86
N ARG A 219 0.46 -16.11 16.93
CA ARG A 219 1.79 -16.73 16.84
C ARG A 219 1.84 -17.83 15.77
N LYS A 220 0.79 -18.67 15.69
CA LYS A 220 0.69 -19.71 14.67
C LYS A 220 0.78 -19.14 13.25
N TRP A 221 0.09 -18.04 12.99
CA TRP A 221 0.13 -17.36 11.69
C TRP A 221 1.53 -16.81 11.38
N LEU A 222 2.21 -16.20 12.37
CA LEU A 222 3.57 -15.65 12.21
C LEU A 222 4.57 -16.76 11.91
N ILE A 223 4.51 -17.87 12.63
CA ILE A 223 5.37 -19.06 12.39
C ILE A 223 5.16 -19.60 10.99
N GLN A 224 3.90 -19.79 10.57
CA GLN A 224 3.57 -20.28 9.23
C GLN A 224 4.10 -19.34 8.14
N LYS A 225 4.01 -18.03 8.36
CA LYS A 225 4.50 -17.00 7.44
C LYS A 225 6.02 -17.03 7.33
N ALA A 226 6.71 -17.06 8.48
CA ALA A 226 8.16 -17.12 8.53
C ALA A 226 8.70 -18.42 7.91
N TRP A 227 8.07 -19.56 8.17
CA TRP A 227 8.38 -20.84 7.53
C TRP A 227 8.21 -20.80 6.02
N THR A 228 7.09 -20.22 5.55
CA THR A 228 6.83 -20.09 4.10
C THR A 228 7.91 -19.24 3.42
N ASN A 229 8.37 -18.18 4.06
CA ASN A 229 9.44 -17.34 3.53
C ASN A 229 10.79 -18.07 3.55
N LEU A 230 11.10 -18.79 4.61
CA LEU A 230 12.31 -19.61 4.70
C LEU A 230 12.32 -20.67 3.59
N ALA A 231 11.23 -21.42 3.42
CA ALA A 231 11.09 -22.45 2.39
C ALA A 231 11.17 -21.92 0.95
N ARG A 232 10.81 -20.65 0.72
CA ARG A 232 10.97 -20.00 -0.59
C ARG A 232 12.40 -19.53 -0.85
N ASN A 233 13.19 -19.36 0.19
CA ASN A 233 14.56 -18.89 0.12
C ASN A 233 15.58 -20.04 0.10
N LEU A 234 15.15 -21.26 0.42
CA LEU A 234 15.88 -22.52 0.23
C LEU A 234 15.80 -22.98 -1.22
#